data_fb33e21866fc5568e2c0b5f81e9b2dca
#
_entry.id   fb33e21866fc5568e2c0b5f81e9b2dca
#
_cell.length_a   1.000
_cell.length_b   1.000
_cell.length_c   1.000
_cell.angle_alpha   90.00
_cell.angle_beta   90.00
_cell.angle_gamma   90.00
#
_symmetry.space_group_name_H-M   'P 1'
#
loop_
_entity.id
_entity.type
_entity.pdbx_description
1 polymer ?
#
loop_
_entity_poly.entity_id
_entity_poly.type
_entity_poly.pdbx_seq_one_letter_code
_entity_poly.pdbx_strand_id
1 'polypeptide(L)'
;YIDLAHENGIRRFEIAHLYSQWGMTSAPNIYVRVDGREEHLFGWHTPAQSEAYQAFLKQLLPAMLDFLTEKGVLEDSFLHISDEPGLDHLETYRALWRFVKPMLRGRPIMDAISNVDFYKHGLIDIPVSATDHIEPFLREPVENQWAYYCCGEYKAVGNRFLAFPEYRNRILGVQLFKFGIKGFLQWGYNFYHTDRSMYVIDPYLTSSGDGMVPSGDPFSVYPGKDGPVASLRALNFKDALQDVDILKALAQRTSHEHVVELIEK
;
A
#
# COMPACT_ATOMS: atom_id res chain seq x y z
N TYR A 1 -4.82 -16.25 -9.59
CA TYR A 1 -3.86 -15.27 -9.09
C TYR A 1 -3.19 -15.73 -7.80
N ILE A 2 -3.94 -16.03 -6.72
CA ILE A 2 -3.39 -16.45 -5.40
C ILE A 2 -2.50 -17.69 -5.54
N ASP A 3 -2.95 -18.72 -6.26
CA ASP A 3 -2.19 -19.95 -6.46
C ASP A 3 -0.85 -19.67 -7.16
N LEU A 4 -0.86 -18.88 -8.23
CA LEU A 4 0.35 -18.44 -8.93
C LEU A 4 1.28 -17.60 -8.03
N ALA A 5 0.71 -16.73 -7.20
CA ALA A 5 1.48 -15.94 -6.24
C ALA A 5 2.18 -16.84 -5.21
N HIS A 6 1.47 -17.85 -4.67
CA HIS A 6 2.02 -18.85 -3.75
C HIS A 6 3.17 -19.66 -4.37
N GLU A 7 3.01 -20.10 -5.61
CA GLU A 7 4.04 -20.83 -6.36
C GLU A 7 5.34 -20.01 -6.50
N ASN A 8 5.21 -18.68 -6.52
CA ASN A 8 6.33 -17.74 -6.59
C ASN A 8 6.76 -17.16 -5.22
N GLY A 9 6.29 -17.74 -4.11
CA GLY A 9 6.72 -17.37 -2.76
C GLY A 9 6.03 -16.16 -2.15
N ILE A 10 5.04 -15.56 -2.83
CA ILE A 10 4.22 -14.46 -2.30
C ILE A 10 3.18 -15.07 -1.34
N ARG A 11 3.11 -14.56 -0.11
CA ARG A 11 2.26 -15.10 0.95
C ARG A 11 1.21 -14.12 1.44
N ARG A 12 1.43 -12.81 1.27
CA ARG A 12 0.57 -11.75 1.78
C ARG A 12 -0.12 -11.03 0.64
N PHE A 13 -1.39 -10.68 0.87
CA PHE A 13 -2.25 -10.10 -0.15
C PHE A 13 -2.91 -8.82 0.37
N GLU A 14 -2.87 -7.80 -0.45
CA GLU A 14 -3.56 -6.55 -0.21
C GLU A 14 -4.85 -6.54 -1.02
N ILE A 15 -5.96 -6.29 -0.35
CA ILE A 15 -7.29 -6.22 -0.97
C ILE A 15 -7.58 -4.75 -1.27
N ALA A 16 -8.03 -4.47 -2.49
CA ALA A 16 -8.31 -3.10 -2.94
C ALA A 16 -9.28 -2.36 -1.99
N HIS A 17 -9.15 -1.03 -1.99
CA HIS A 17 -9.98 -0.14 -1.17
C HIS A 17 -11.48 -0.33 -1.44
N LEU A 18 -12.25 -0.24 -0.37
CA LEU A 18 -13.71 -0.33 -0.46
C LEU A 18 -14.37 0.97 -0.92
N TYR A 19 -13.69 2.10 -0.76
CA TYR A 19 -14.19 3.42 -1.13
C TYR A 19 -13.14 4.22 -1.90
N SER A 20 -13.57 5.27 -2.60
CA SER A 20 -12.69 6.13 -3.36
C SER A 20 -11.63 6.80 -2.48
N GLN A 21 -10.48 7.13 -3.07
CA GLN A 21 -9.36 7.82 -2.45
C GLN A 21 -9.76 9.25 -1.98
N TRP A 22 -8.96 9.83 -1.10
CA TRP A 22 -8.96 11.25 -0.70
C TRP A 22 -10.31 11.83 -0.28
N GLY A 23 -11.14 11.06 0.41
CA GLY A 23 -12.37 11.58 0.97
C GLY A 23 -13.55 10.63 0.97
N MET A 24 -13.42 9.45 0.35
CA MET A 24 -14.42 8.37 0.42
C MET A 24 -15.82 8.84 -0.03
N THR A 25 -15.88 9.64 -1.06
CA THR A 25 -17.15 10.23 -1.54
C THR A 25 -17.99 9.24 -2.33
N SER A 26 -17.36 8.24 -2.93
CA SER A 26 -17.99 7.31 -3.86
C SER A 26 -17.48 5.87 -3.72
N ALA A 27 -18.18 4.94 -4.37
CA ALA A 27 -17.67 3.61 -4.64
C ALA A 27 -16.48 3.67 -5.61
N PRO A 28 -15.56 2.70 -5.58
CA PRO A 28 -14.60 2.49 -6.67
C PRO A 28 -15.33 1.99 -7.93
N ASN A 29 -14.63 2.00 -9.06
CA ASN A 29 -15.17 1.41 -10.29
C ASN A 29 -15.27 -0.11 -10.14
N ILE A 30 -16.49 -0.63 -10.18
CA ILE A 30 -16.78 -2.06 -10.07
C ILE A 30 -17.48 -2.53 -11.33
N TYR A 31 -16.87 -3.47 -11.99
CA TYR A 31 -17.42 -4.14 -13.16
C TYR A 31 -17.84 -5.56 -12.77
N VAL A 32 -18.98 -5.97 -13.28
CA VAL A 32 -19.53 -7.32 -13.07
C VAL A 32 -19.77 -7.99 -14.42
N ARG A 33 -19.80 -9.30 -14.44
CA ARG A 33 -20.16 -10.06 -15.64
C ARG A 33 -21.54 -10.66 -15.47
N VAL A 34 -22.49 -10.18 -16.27
CA VAL A 34 -23.88 -10.66 -16.31
C VAL A 34 -24.11 -11.28 -17.69
N ASP A 35 -24.52 -12.53 -17.74
CA ASP A 35 -24.75 -13.28 -18.97
C ASP A 35 -23.61 -13.20 -20.00
N GLY A 36 -22.37 -13.22 -19.48
CA GLY A 36 -21.14 -13.14 -20.28
C GLY A 36 -20.77 -11.74 -20.77
N ARG A 37 -21.57 -10.72 -20.46
CA ARG A 37 -21.27 -9.31 -20.77
C ARG A 37 -20.73 -8.59 -19.54
N GLU A 38 -19.77 -7.71 -19.76
CA GLU A 38 -19.24 -6.85 -18.72
C GLU A 38 -20.13 -5.61 -18.57
N GLU A 39 -20.55 -5.33 -17.34
CA GLU A 39 -21.38 -4.18 -16.98
C GLU A 39 -20.70 -3.38 -15.87
N HIS A 40 -20.68 -2.04 -16.01
CA HIS A 40 -20.20 -1.12 -14.99
C HIS A 40 -21.30 -0.95 -13.94
N LEU A 41 -21.15 -1.62 -12.78
CA LEU A 41 -22.18 -1.67 -11.75
C LEU A 41 -22.13 -0.45 -10.84
N PHE A 42 -20.94 -0.12 -10.30
CA PHE A 42 -20.70 1.00 -9.42
C PHE A 42 -19.47 1.80 -9.88
N GLY A 43 -19.37 3.04 -9.46
CA GLY A 43 -18.25 3.90 -9.79
C GLY A 43 -18.36 5.27 -9.09
N TRP A 44 -17.62 6.24 -9.56
CA TRP A 44 -17.57 7.58 -8.97
C TRP A 44 -18.91 8.34 -8.97
N HIS A 45 -19.86 7.89 -9.75
CA HIS A 45 -21.25 8.37 -9.74
C HIS A 45 -22.11 7.79 -8.61
N THR A 46 -21.59 6.76 -7.90
CA THR A 46 -22.29 6.06 -6.83
C THR A 46 -21.83 6.59 -5.47
N PRO A 47 -22.68 7.30 -4.69
CA PRO A 47 -22.29 7.76 -3.37
C PRO A 47 -21.85 6.61 -2.45
N ALA A 48 -20.76 6.81 -1.69
CA ALA A 48 -20.17 5.80 -0.82
C ALA A 48 -21.16 5.19 0.17
N GLN A 49 -22.11 5.98 0.66
CA GLN A 49 -23.10 5.56 1.65
C GLN A 49 -24.48 5.25 1.03
N SER A 50 -24.57 5.08 -0.30
CA SER A 50 -25.83 4.70 -0.94
C SER A 50 -26.30 3.33 -0.49
N GLU A 51 -27.62 3.14 -0.37
CA GLU A 51 -28.21 1.86 0.04
C GLU A 51 -27.80 0.72 -0.89
N ALA A 52 -27.74 0.98 -2.20
CA ALA A 52 -27.36 -0.03 -3.21
C ALA A 52 -25.91 -0.50 -2.99
N TYR A 53 -24.96 0.41 -2.77
CA TYR A 53 -23.57 0.05 -2.55
C TYR A 53 -23.37 -0.64 -1.19
N GLN A 54 -24.05 -0.18 -0.14
CA GLN A 54 -24.04 -0.86 1.15
C GLN A 54 -24.62 -2.28 1.07
N ALA A 55 -25.71 -2.47 0.33
CA ALA A 55 -26.28 -3.80 0.11
C ALA A 55 -25.32 -4.73 -0.65
N PHE A 56 -24.59 -4.20 -1.61
CA PHE A 56 -23.54 -4.92 -2.32
C PHE A 56 -22.40 -5.34 -1.37
N LEU A 57 -21.87 -4.41 -0.56
CA LEU A 57 -20.78 -4.70 0.39
C LEU A 57 -21.19 -5.75 1.44
N LYS A 58 -22.45 -5.74 1.89
CA LYS A 58 -22.97 -6.77 2.82
C LYS A 58 -22.94 -8.18 2.21
N GLN A 59 -22.96 -8.31 0.90
CA GLN A 59 -22.86 -9.59 0.20
C GLN A 59 -21.39 -9.90 -0.18
N LEU A 60 -20.68 -8.91 -0.70
CA LEU A 60 -19.31 -9.06 -1.17
C LEU A 60 -18.35 -9.44 -0.03
N LEU A 61 -18.37 -8.69 1.09
CA LEU A 61 -17.38 -8.88 2.15
C LEU A 61 -17.40 -10.27 2.75
N PRO A 62 -18.55 -10.84 3.18
CA PRO A 62 -18.57 -12.20 3.67
C PRO A 62 -18.08 -13.22 2.64
N ALA A 63 -18.54 -13.12 1.38
CA ALA A 63 -18.16 -14.04 0.31
C ALA A 63 -16.65 -13.95 -0.02
N MET A 64 -16.07 -12.75 0.00
CA MET A 64 -14.64 -12.54 -0.19
C MET A 64 -13.83 -13.15 0.96
N LEU A 65 -14.26 -12.96 2.21
CA LEU A 65 -13.58 -13.55 3.36
C LEU A 65 -13.67 -15.09 3.37
N ASP A 66 -14.80 -15.65 2.94
CA ASP A 66 -14.95 -17.10 2.77
C ASP A 66 -13.98 -17.62 1.71
N PHE A 67 -13.88 -16.94 0.57
CA PHE A 67 -12.93 -17.27 -0.50
C PHE A 67 -11.46 -17.18 -0.02
N LEU A 68 -11.09 -16.13 0.69
CA LEU A 68 -9.73 -15.99 1.25
C LEU A 68 -9.43 -17.08 2.29
N THR A 69 -10.45 -17.49 3.05
CA THR A 69 -10.36 -18.64 3.99
C THR A 69 -10.13 -19.95 3.24
N GLU A 70 -10.90 -20.21 2.19
CA GLU A 70 -10.76 -21.40 1.34
C GLU A 70 -9.36 -21.47 0.71
N LYS A 71 -8.82 -20.32 0.28
CA LYS A 71 -7.46 -20.23 -0.26
C LYS A 71 -6.37 -20.28 0.80
N GLY A 72 -6.70 -20.28 2.09
CA GLY A 72 -5.74 -20.31 3.19
C GLY A 72 -4.91 -19.04 3.36
N VAL A 73 -5.42 -17.89 2.87
CA VAL A 73 -4.69 -16.61 2.89
C VAL A 73 -5.37 -15.51 3.70
N LEU A 74 -6.48 -15.80 4.36
CA LEU A 74 -7.24 -14.79 5.10
C LEU A 74 -6.38 -14.09 6.17
N GLU A 75 -5.59 -14.87 6.91
CA GLU A 75 -4.75 -14.33 8.01
C GLU A 75 -3.61 -13.44 7.50
N ASP A 76 -3.17 -13.66 6.27
CA ASP A 76 -2.13 -12.93 5.58
C ASP A 76 -2.68 -11.87 4.60
N SER A 77 -3.99 -11.59 4.66
CA SER A 77 -4.64 -10.58 3.82
C SER A 77 -4.90 -9.28 4.58
N PHE A 78 -4.61 -8.16 3.92
CA PHE A 78 -4.82 -6.81 4.43
C PHE A 78 -6.05 -6.19 3.76
N LEU A 79 -6.89 -5.55 4.55
CA LEU A 79 -8.15 -4.95 4.11
C LEU A 79 -8.08 -3.44 4.29
N HIS A 80 -8.52 -2.72 3.26
CA HIS A 80 -8.49 -1.26 3.20
C HIS A 80 -9.91 -0.67 3.18
N ILE A 81 -10.11 0.41 3.90
CA ILE A 81 -11.33 1.23 3.76
C ILE A 81 -11.14 2.22 2.63
N SER A 82 -10.05 3.00 2.66
CA SER A 82 -9.78 4.04 1.69
C SER A 82 -8.27 4.25 1.53
N ASP A 83 -7.88 5.34 0.88
CA ASP A 83 -6.50 5.72 0.65
C ASP A 83 -6.31 7.21 0.96
N GLU A 84 -5.30 7.52 1.76
CA GLU A 84 -4.85 8.86 2.13
C GLU A 84 -5.99 9.81 2.59
N PRO A 85 -6.87 9.42 3.54
CA PRO A 85 -7.86 10.34 4.07
C PRO A 85 -7.19 11.47 4.86
N GLY A 86 -7.57 12.72 4.60
CA GLY A 86 -7.17 13.86 5.41
C GLY A 86 -7.94 13.93 6.73
N LEU A 87 -7.47 14.74 7.68
CA LEU A 87 -8.11 14.89 9.00
C LEU A 87 -9.55 15.42 8.92
N ASP A 88 -9.85 16.22 7.92
CA ASP A 88 -11.20 16.71 7.60
C ASP A 88 -12.18 15.58 7.22
N HIS A 89 -11.65 14.42 6.85
CA HIS A 89 -12.44 13.23 6.53
C HIS A 89 -12.64 12.27 7.72
N LEU A 90 -12.13 12.58 8.91
CA LEU A 90 -12.13 11.68 10.07
C LEU A 90 -13.54 11.16 10.43
N GLU A 91 -14.55 12.02 10.43
CA GLU A 91 -15.93 11.61 10.76
C GLU A 91 -16.56 10.77 9.64
N THR A 92 -16.27 11.08 8.38
CA THR A 92 -16.70 10.25 7.24
C THR A 92 -16.07 8.87 7.33
N TYR A 93 -14.76 8.81 7.57
CA TYR A 93 -14.05 7.54 7.76
C TYR A 93 -14.63 6.73 8.92
N ARG A 94 -14.89 7.37 10.06
CA ARG A 94 -15.50 6.74 11.23
C ARG A 94 -16.87 6.13 10.91
N ALA A 95 -17.70 6.83 10.14
CA ALA A 95 -19.01 6.33 9.72
C ALA A 95 -18.89 5.08 8.85
N LEU A 96 -17.99 5.09 7.86
CA LEU A 96 -17.72 3.95 6.99
C LEU A 96 -17.08 2.78 7.76
N TRP A 97 -16.13 3.08 8.65
CA TRP A 97 -15.52 2.10 9.55
C TRP A 97 -16.58 1.36 10.39
N ARG A 98 -17.52 2.09 11.01
CA ARG A 98 -18.61 1.49 11.78
C ARG A 98 -19.50 0.55 10.94
N PHE A 99 -19.65 0.84 9.68
CA PHE A 99 -20.39 -0.01 8.76
C PHE A 99 -19.58 -1.24 8.33
N VAL A 100 -18.30 -1.09 8.01
CA VAL A 100 -17.44 -2.15 7.45
C VAL A 100 -16.90 -3.08 8.54
N LYS A 101 -16.37 -2.55 9.65
CA LYS A 101 -15.61 -3.32 10.67
C LYS A 101 -16.35 -4.56 11.19
N PRO A 102 -17.67 -4.54 11.47
CA PRO A 102 -18.38 -5.73 11.93
C PRO A 102 -18.40 -6.89 10.92
N MET A 103 -18.27 -6.60 9.63
CA MET A 103 -18.27 -7.60 8.55
C MET A 103 -16.89 -8.25 8.34
N LEU A 104 -15.81 -7.67 8.89
CA LEU A 104 -14.45 -8.13 8.65
C LEU A 104 -14.00 -9.29 9.54
N ARG A 105 -14.87 -9.86 10.37
CA ARG A 105 -14.56 -11.03 11.24
C ARG A 105 -13.29 -10.85 12.07
N GLY A 106 -13.05 -9.65 12.60
CA GLY A 106 -11.86 -9.34 13.38
C GLY A 106 -10.59 -9.06 12.57
N ARG A 107 -10.63 -9.09 11.23
CA ARG A 107 -9.47 -8.75 10.42
C ARG A 107 -9.03 -7.30 10.63
N PRO A 108 -7.71 -7.05 10.63
CA PRO A 108 -7.19 -5.71 10.79
C PRO A 108 -7.49 -4.84 9.56
N ILE A 109 -7.65 -3.56 9.80
CA ILE A 109 -7.73 -2.52 8.76
C ILE A 109 -6.35 -1.91 8.60
N MET A 110 -5.86 -1.87 7.37
CA MET A 110 -4.63 -1.24 6.98
C MET A 110 -4.95 -0.14 5.95
N ASP A 111 -4.55 1.10 6.23
CA ASP A 111 -4.72 2.18 5.25
C ASP A 111 -3.49 3.11 5.24
N ALA A 112 -3.20 3.67 4.06
CA ALA A 112 -2.21 4.74 3.91
C ALA A 112 -2.77 6.01 4.56
N ILE A 113 -2.04 6.57 5.54
CA ILE A 113 -2.47 7.76 6.29
C ILE A 113 -1.28 8.62 6.69
N SER A 114 -1.48 9.94 6.66
CA SER A 114 -0.46 10.90 7.11
C SER A 114 -0.82 11.58 8.45
N ASN A 115 -1.97 11.22 9.05
CA ASN A 115 -2.38 11.76 10.35
C ASN A 115 -2.59 10.66 11.39
N VAL A 116 -1.86 10.73 12.49
CA VAL A 116 -1.85 9.73 13.57
C VAL A 116 -3.16 9.64 14.35
N ASP A 117 -4.05 10.64 14.23
CA ASP A 117 -5.32 10.64 14.97
C ASP A 117 -6.26 9.51 14.52
N PHE A 118 -6.19 9.05 13.27
CA PHE A 118 -6.92 7.87 12.82
C PHE A 118 -6.55 6.63 13.64
N TYR A 119 -5.26 6.44 13.92
CA TYR A 119 -4.77 5.37 14.79
C TYR A 119 -5.19 5.59 16.25
N LYS A 120 -4.98 6.79 16.79
CA LYS A 120 -5.37 7.14 18.18
C LYS A 120 -6.86 6.92 18.47
N HIS A 121 -7.70 7.12 17.46
CA HIS A 121 -9.14 6.84 17.57
C HIS A 121 -9.52 5.37 17.34
N GLY A 122 -8.56 4.47 17.15
CA GLY A 122 -8.80 3.05 16.94
C GLY A 122 -9.51 2.71 15.61
N LEU A 123 -9.37 3.56 14.61
CA LEU A 123 -10.01 3.36 13.31
C LEU A 123 -9.15 2.54 12.35
N ILE A 124 -7.84 2.51 12.57
CA ILE A 124 -6.86 1.78 11.76
C ILE A 124 -6.00 0.93 12.68
N ASP A 125 -5.87 -0.35 12.36
CA ASP A 125 -5.09 -1.31 13.13
C ASP A 125 -3.60 -1.32 12.68
N ILE A 126 -3.37 -1.13 11.37
CA ILE A 126 -2.04 -1.11 10.75
C ILE A 126 -1.89 0.20 9.97
N PRO A 127 -1.38 1.27 10.60
CA PRO A 127 -1.15 2.51 9.88
C PRO A 127 0.03 2.41 8.94
N VAL A 128 -0.15 2.85 7.69
CA VAL A 128 0.90 2.99 6.69
C VAL A 128 1.17 4.47 6.49
N SER A 129 2.16 5.03 7.17
CA SER A 129 2.43 6.47 7.12
C SER A 129 3.39 6.85 6.01
N ALA A 130 3.15 8.01 5.37
CA ALA A 130 4.14 8.61 4.47
C ALA A 130 5.46 8.87 5.22
N THR A 131 6.59 8.61 4.56
CA THR A 131 7.92 8.74 5.22
C THR A 131 8.24 10.14 5.71
N ASP A 132 7.67 11.18 5.11
CA ASP A 132 7.82 12.57 5.56
C ASP A 132 6.80 13.00 6.64
N HIS A 133 5.84 12.13 6.96
CA HIS A 133 4.83 12.31 8.02
C HIS A 133 4.91 11.24 9.11
N ILE A 134 5.95 10.41 9.11
CA ILE A 134 6.08 9.25 10.02
C ILE A 134 6.36 9.63 11.47
N GLU A 135 6.98 10.79 11.75
CA GLU A 135 7.47 11.15 13.08
C GLU A 135 6.39 11.10 14.18
N PRO A 136 5.16 11.60 13.98
CA PRO A 136 4.09 11.45 14.98
C PRO A 136 3.76 10.00 15.32
N PHE A 137 3.83 9.10 14.35
CA PHE A 137 3.56 7.67 14.55
C PHE A 137 4.68 6.98 15.32
N LEU A 138 5.94 7.40 15.14
CA LEU A 138 7.09 6.86 15.88
C LEU A 138 7.08 7.24 17.36
N ARG A 139 6.33 8.27 17.74
CA ARG A 139 6.15 8.69 19.15
C ARG A 139 5.04 7.93 19.87
N GLU A 140 4.19 7.22 19.13
CA GLU A 140 3.11 6.40 19.65
C GLU A 140 3.56 4.92 19.73
N PRO A 141 2.98 4.10 20.64
CA PRO A 141 3.29 2.69 20.73
C PRO A 141 2.58 1.88 19.63
N VAL A 142 2.91 2.15 18.37
CA VAL A 142 2.34 1.44 17.21
C VAL A 142 3.08 0.14 16.99
N GLU A 143 2.46 -1.00 17.29
CA GLU A 143 3.09 -2.32 17.17
C GLU A 143 3.38 -2.70 15.71
N ASN A 144 2.46 -2.40 14.81
CA ASN A 144 2.51 -2.78 13.39
C ASN A 144 2.61 -1.54 12.48
N GLN A 145 3.58 -0.66 12.75
CA GLN A 145 3.83 0.51 11.90
C GLN A 145 4.38 0.08 10.55
N TRP A 146 3.74 0.52 9.49
CA TRP A 146 4.23 0.47 8.12
C TRP A 146 4.54 1.87 7.60
N ALA A 147 5.28 1.94 6.51
CA ALA A 147 5.60 3.20 5.85
C ALA A 147 5.40 3.09 4.35
N TYR A 148 5.23 4.23 3.69
CA TYR A 148 5.27 4.32 2.24
C TYR A 148 5.98 5.59 1.80
N TYR A 149 6.40 5.62 0.56
CA TYR A 149 6.65 6.83 -0.21
C TYR A 149 5.99 6.74 -1.58
N CYS A 150 5.64 7.88 -2.16
CA CYS A 150 5.15 8.00 -3.52
C CYS A 150 5.65 9.32 -4.15
N CYS A 151 4.87 9.95 -4.99
CA CYS A 151 5.23 11.19 -5.68
C CYS A 151 5.42 12.40 -4.74
N GLY A 152 4.84 12.38 -3.54
CA GLY A 152 4.88 13.48 -2.58
C GLY A 152 6.18 13.57 -1.76
N GLU A 153 6.82 12.46 -1.49
CA GLU A 153 7.98 12.36 -0.59
C GLU A 153 9.29 12.60 -1.37
N TYR A 154 9.61 13.86 -1.65
CA TYR A 154 10.76 14.21 -2.51
C TYR A 154 11.83 15.07 -1.82
N LYS A 155 11.57 15.63 -0.65
CA LYS A 155 12.49 16.57 0.02
C LYS A 155 13.61 15.87 0.80
N ALA A 156 13.44 15.73 2.11
CA ALA A 156 14.46 15.25 3.03
C ALA A 156 14.45 13.73 3.26
N VAL A 157 13.53 13.00 2.61
CA VAL A 157 13.35 11.56 2.80
C VAL A 157 13.88 10.73 1.63
N GLY A 158 14.07 9.42 1.85
CA GLY A 158 14.41 8.49 0.80
C GLY A 158 13.29 8.35 -0.23
N ASN A 159 13.65 8.12 -1.48
CA ASN A 159 12.71 7.78 -2.56
C ASN A 159 13.49 7.24 -3.77
N ARG A 160 12.76 6.71 -4.77
CA ARG A 160 13.31 6.00 -5.93
C ARG A 160 13.24 6.74 -7.26
N PHE A 161 13.06 8.06 -7.26
CA PHE A 161 12.96 8.85 -8.50
C PHE A 161 14.25 8.76 -9.33
N LEU A 162 14.11 8.80 -10.64
CA LEU A 162 15.27 8.78 -11.55
C LEU A 162 16.21 9.97 -11.36
N ALA A 163 15.70 11.11 -10.90
CA ALA A 163 16.49 12.29 -10.60
C ALA A 163 17.29 12.19 -9.29
N PHE A 164 17.04 11.15 -8.47
CA PHE A 164 17.70 10.98 -7.19
C PHE A 164 18.92 10.07 -7.29
N PRO A 165 19.97 10.32 -6.51
CA PRO A 165 21.06 9.38 -6.41
C PRO A 165 20.59 8.07 -5.76
N GLU A 166 21.16 6.95 -6.18
CA GLU A 166 20.73 5.59 -5.83
C GLU A 166 20.67 5.32 -4.32
N TYR A 167 21.56 5.93 -3.54
CA TYR A 167 21.58 5.76 -2.09
C TYR A 167 20.28 6.22 -1.42
N ARG A 168 19.53 7.17 -2.01
CA ARG A 168 18.23 7.63 -1.48
C ARG A 168 17.15 6.57 -1.57
N ASN A 169 17.29 5.63 -2.47
CA ASN A 169 16.42 4.46 -2.55
C ASN A 169 16.91 3.37 -1.58
N ARG A 170 18.21 3.06 -1.58
CA ARG A 170 18.77 1.98 -0.77
C ARG A 170 18.71 2.25 0.74
N ILE A 171 18.82 3.51 1.18
CA ILE A 171 18.76 3.87 2.61
C ILE A 171 17.48 3.41 3.31
N LEU A 172 16.43 3.12 2.54
CA LEU A 172 15.16 2.61 3.05
C LEU A 172 15.35 1.40 3.98
N GLY A 173 16.20 0.44 3.63
CA GLY A 173 16.43 -0.74 4.45
C GLY A 173 16.97 -0.40 5.85
N VAL A 174 17.93 0.51 5.90
CA VAL A 174 18.49 1.02 7.15
C VAL A 174 17.41 1.74 7.98
N GLN A 175 16.59 2.56 7.34
CA GLN A 175 15.50 3.30 8.00
C GLN A 175 14.43 2.34 8.55
N LEU A 176 14.01 1.34 7.78
CA LEU A 176 13.04 0.34 8.24
C LEU A 176 13.55 -0.40 9.48
N PHE A 177 14.83 -0.80 9.49
CA PHE A 177 15.44 -1.43 10.65
C PHE A 177 15.53 -0.48 11.85
N LYS A 178 16.13 0.71 11.65
CA LYS A 178 16.38 1.70 12.72
C LYS A 178 15.10 2.06 13.47
N PHE A 179 14.02 2.32 12.74
CA PHE A 179 12.75 2.76 13.32
C PHE A 179 11.78 1.61 13.63
N GLY A 180 12.18 0.35 13.47
CA GLY A 180 11.36 -0.82 13.78
C GLY A 180 10.13 -0.98 12.90
N ILE A 181 10.15 -0.41 11.68
CA ILE A 181 9.03 -0.46 10.74
C ILE A 181 8.83 -1.89 10.26
N LYS A 182 7.58 -2.37 10.29
CA LYS A 182 7.23 -3.78 10.03
C LYS A 182 6.97 -4.08 8.56
N GLY A 183 6.59 -3.08 7.78
CA GLY A 183 6.32 -3.24 6.37
C GLY A 183 6.47 -1.94 5.59
N PHE A 184 6.56 -2.09 4.28
CA PHE A 184 6.69 -0.98 3.36
C PHE A 184 5.74 -1.17 2.18
N LEU A 185 4.88 -0.19 1.94
CA LEU A 185 3.97 -0.15 0.82
C LEU A 185 4.57 0.68 -0.30
N GLN A 186 4.43 0.20 -1.53
CA GLN A 186 4.73 0.97 -2.73
C GLN A 186 3.63 0.75 -3.76
N TRP A 187 2.95 1.83 -4.11
CA TRP A 187 1.78 1.81 -4.97
C TRP A 187 2.07 1.36 -6.41
N GLY A 188 3.25 1.68 -6.94
CA GLY A 188 3.61 1.51 -8.33
C GLY A 188 4.79 0.56 -8.55
N TYR A 189 4.55 -0.74 -8.72
CA TYR A 189 5.58 -1.69 -9.09
C TYR A 189 5.73 -1.79 -10.62
N ASN A 190 4.60 -1.87 -11.32
CA ASN A 190 4.50 -2.01 -12.79
C ASN A 190 3.26 -1.27 -13.34
N PHE A 191 3.01 -0.07 -12.85
CA PHE A 191 1.89 0.75 -13.28
C PHE A 191 2.24 1.46 -14.60
N TYR A 192 1.77 0.90 -15.73
CA TYR A 192 2.03 1.39 -17.08
C TYR A 192 0.83 2.14 -17.66
N HIS A 193 0.34 3.12 -16.90
CA HIS A 193 -0.82 3.93 -17.30
C HIS A 193 -0.59 5.40 -17.01
N THR A 194 -1.42 6.24 -17.64
CA THR A 194 -1.59 7.64 -17.29
C THR A 194 -2.45 7.81 -16.03
N ASP A 195 -2.67 9.05 -15.58
CA ASP A 195 -3.57 9.37 -14.48
C ASP A 195 -4.91 8.63 -14.62
N ARG A 196 -5.42 8.12 -13.49
CA ARG A 196 -6.67 7.35 -13.38
C ARG A 196 -6.76 6.16 -14.35
N SER A 197 -5.63 5.64 -14.79
CA SER A 197 -5.54 4.52 -15.74
C SER A 197 -6.28 4.75 -17.07
N MET A 198 -6.35 6.00 -17.53
CA MET A 198 -7.08 6.37 -18.73
C MET A 198 -6.50 5.76 -20.00
N TYR A 199 -5.16 5.70 -20.10
CA TYR A 199 -4.46 5.14 -21.25
C TYR A 199 -3.25 4.33 -20.80
N VAL A 200 -2.95 3.27 -21.54
CA VAL A 200 -1.69 2.52 -21.40
C VAL A 200 -0.56 3.34 -21.99
N ILE A 201 0.56 3.41 -21.30
CA ILE A 201 1.78 4.06 -21.76
C ILE A 201 2.83 3.03 -22.19
N ASP A 202 3.77 3.47 -23.06
CA ASP A 202 5.01 2.74 -23.26
C ASP A 202 6.04 3.19 -22.21
N PRO A 203 6.41 2.31 -21.24
CA PRO A 203 7.34 2.67 -20.17
C PRO A 203 8.77 2.95 -20.66
N TYR A 204 9.10 2.59 -21.91
CA TYR A 204 10.37 2.92 -22.53
C TYR A 204 10.40 4.34 -23.12
N LEU A 205 9.24 4.94 -23.36
CA LEU A 205 9.13 6.31 -23.87
C LEU A 205 8.85 7.32 -22.75
N THR A 206 8.11 6.92 -21.70
CA THR A 206 7.83 7.80 -20.55
C THR A 206 7.91 7.01 -19.25
N SER A 207 8.61 7.58 -18.26
CA SER A 207 8.80 6.97 -16.94
C SER A 207 8.02 7.67 -15.82
N SER A 208 7.11 8.61 -16.19
CA SER A 208 6.37 9.47 -15.27
C SER A 208 4.85 9.27 -15.32
N GLY A 209 4.36 8.21 -15.99
CA GLY A 209 2.91 8.08 -16.24
C GLY A 209 2.38 9.19 -17.14
N ASP A 210 3.18 9.62 -18.12
CA ASP A 210 2.92 10.76 -19.01
C ASP A 210 2.79 12.11 -18.28
N GLY A 211 3.68 12.34 -17.31
CA GLY A 211 3.72 13.57 -16.52
C GLY A 211 2.84 13.58 -15.27
N MET A 212 2.19 12.47 -14.96
CA MET A 212 1.35 12.33 -13.76
C MET A 212 2.17 12.45 -12.46
N VAL A 213 3.34 11.81 -12.41
CA VAL A 213 4.21 11.73 -11.23
C VAL A 213 5.68 11.91 -11.62
N PRO A 214 6.60 12.11 -10.65
CA PRO A 214 8.02 12.13 -10.93
C PRO A 214 8.51 10.88 -11.63
N SER A 215 9.43 11.04 -12.57
CA SER A 215 10.02 9.94 -13.34
C SER A 215 10.61 8.86 -12.42
N GLY A 216 10.21 7.61 -12.64
CA GLY A 216 10.64 6.44 -11.88
C GLY A 216 9.71 6.02 -10.76
N ASP A 217 8.71 6.84 -10.40
CA ASP A 217 7.75 6.51 -9.35
C ASP A 217 6.75 5.40 -9.75
N PRO A 218 6.10 5.42 -10.95
CA PRO A 218 4.99 4.50 -11.22
C PRO A 218 5.42 3.05 -11.44
N PHE A 219 6.68 2.79 -11.76
CA PHE A 219 7.16 1.42 -11.96
C PHE A 219 8.67 1.28 -11.74
N SER A 220 9.08 0.11 -11.31
CA SER A 220 10.49 -0.28 -11.13
C SER A 220 10.92 -1.48 -11.98
N VAL A 221 10.00 -2.10 -12.68
CA VAL A 221 10.26 -3.13 -13.69
C VAL A 221 9.72 -2.69 -15.04
N TYR A 222 10.27 -3.24 -16.11
CA TYR A 222 9.88 -2.96 -17.49
C TYR A 222 9.38 -4.22 -18.18
N PRO A 223 8.41 -4.15 -19.10
CA PRO A 223 7.97 -5.31 -19.87
C PRO A 223 9.06 -5.68 -20.89
N GLY A 224 9.60 -6.89 -20.78
CA GLY A 224 10.53 -7.44 -21.77
C GLY A 224 9.88 -8.52 -22.61
N LYS A 225 10.52 -8.89 -23.71
CA LYS A 225 10.01 -9.93 -24.64
C LYS A 225 9.87 -11.29 -23.94
N ASP A 226 10.83 -11.64 -23.10
CA ASP A 226 10.93 -12.95 -22.47
C ASP A 226 10.64 -12.90 -20.94
N GLY A 227 10.11 -11.79 -20.45
CA GLY A 227 9.78 -11.57 -19.05
C GLY A 227 10.10 -10.16 -18.55
N PRO A 228 9.90 -9.86 -17.27
CA PRO A 228 10.15 -8.55 -16.72
C PRO A 228 11.63 -8.20 -16.68
N VAL A 229 11.97 -6.96 -17.03
CA VAL A 229 13.32 -6.39 -16.95
C VAL A 229 13.40 -5.51 -15.70
N ALA A 230 14.25 -5.89 -14.75
CA ALA A 230 14.47 -5.11 -13.53
C ALA A 230 15.24 -3.82 -13.84
N SER A 231 14.79 -2.69 -13.29
CA SER A 231 15.58 -1.46 -13.26
C SER A 231 16.59 -1.48 -12.10
N LEU A 232 17.56 -0.54 -12.13
CA LEU A 232 18.44 -0.33 -10.97
C LEU A 232 17.65 0.03 -9.70
N ARG A 233 16.51 0.71 -9.81
CA ARG A 233 15.62 0.99 -8.68
C ARG A 233 15.06 -0.27 -8.03
N ALA A 234 14.65 -1.27 -8.84
CA ALA A 234 14.21 -2.56 -8.32
C ALA A 234 15.35 -3.33 -7.65
N LEU A 235 16.56 -3.28 -8.20
CA LEU A 235 17.73 -3.93 -7.62
C LEU A 235 18.15 -3.26 -6.30
N ASN A 236 18.20 -1.93 -6.25
CA ASN A 236 18.49 -1.16 -5.04
C ASN A 236 17.43 -1.41 -3.94
N PHE A 237 16.17 -1.54 -4.31
CA PHE A 237 15.11 -1.89 -3.37
C PHE A 237 15.30 -3.31 -2.81
N LYS A 238 15.66 -4.28 -3.67
CA LYS A 238 16.02 -5.63 -3.23
C LYS A 238 17.20 -5.61 -2.25
N ASP A 239 18.25 -4.85 -2.57
CA ASP A 239 19.42 -4.71 -1.69
C ASP A 239 19.04 -4.06 -0.36
N ALA A 240 18.14 -3.05 -0.36
CA ALA A 240 17.62 -2.45 0.85
C ALA A 240 16.90 -3.47 1.76
N LEU A 241 16.11 -4.38 1.18
CA LEU A 241 15.46 -5.45 1.95
C LEU A 241 16.48 -6.47 2.51
N GLN A 242 17.54 -6.77 1.76
CA GLN A 242 18.63 -7.61 2.26
C GLN A 242 19.40 -6.92 3.41
N ASP A 243 19.61 -5.60 3.33
CA ASP A 243 20.19 -4.82 4.41
C ASP A 243 19.36 -4.95 5.71
N VAL A 244 18.02 -4.93 5.63
CA VAL A 244 17.12 -5.19 6.79
C VAL A 244 17.41 -6.56 7.42
N ASP A 245 17.52 -7.59 6.60
CA ASP A 245 17.74 -8.97 7.09
C ASP A 245 19.12 -9.11 7.74
N ILE A 246 20.16 -8.50 7.15
CA ILE A 246 21.52 -8.47 7.71
C ILE A 246 21.53 -7.75 9.06
N LEU A 247 20.91 -6.56 9.15
CA LEU A 247 20.84 -5.78 10.37
C LEU A 247 20.05 -6.50 11.47
N LYS A 248 18.95 -7.18 11.13
CA LYS A 248 18.20 -8.04 12.06
C LYS A 248 19.05 -9.21 12.57
N ALA A 249 19.79 -9.88 11.68
CA ALA A 249 20.68 -10.98 12.06
C ALA A 249 21.81 -10.51 12.99
N LEU A 250 22.36 -9.33 12.77
CA LEU A 250 23.34 -8.72 13.66
C LEU A 250 22.73 -8.37 15.03
N ALA A 251 21.53 -7.79 15.05
CA ALA A 251 20.82 -7.44 16.26
C ALA A 251 20.47 -8.66 17.13
N GLN A 252 20.18 -9.81 16.51
CA GLN A 252 19.98 -11.07 17.25
C GLN A 252 21.24 -11.55 18.00
N ARG A 253 22.43 -11.17 17.53
CA ARG A 253 23.73 -11.52 18.15
C ARG A 253 24.23 -10.49 19.12
N THR A 254 23.69 -9.29 19.07
CA THR A 254 24.08 -8.13 19.90
C THR A 254 22.83 -7.54 20.57
N SER A 255 22.39 -6.37 20.10
CA SER A 255 21.08 -5.78 20.40
C SER A 255 20.68 -4.82 19.30
N HIS A 256 19.39 -4.45 19.25
CA HIS A 256 18.89 -3.44 18.30
C HIS A 256 19.60 -2.11 18.51
N GLU A 257 19.75 -1.67 19.75
CA GLU A 257 20.36 -0.40 20.15
C GLU A 257 21.83 -0.36 19.69
N HIS A 258 22.58 -1.45 19.89
CA HIS A 258 23.98 -1.52 19.45
C HIS A 258 24.11 -1.39 17.93
N VAL A 259 23.21 -2.01 17.17
CA VAL A 259 23.23 -1.91 15.70
C VAL A 259 22.85 -0.50 15.25
N VAL A 260 21.87 0.14 15.90
CA VAL A 260 21.49 1.54 15.62
C VAL A 260 22.69 2.47 15.89
N GLU A 261 23.43 2.30 16.99
CA GLU A 261 24.64 3.08 17.26
C GLU A 261 25.74 2.91 16.19
N LEU A 262 25.85 1.72 15.61
CA LEU A 262 26.78 1.47 14.50
C LEU A 262 26.37 2.16 13.19
N ILE A 263 25.06 2.21 12.91
CA ILE A 263 24.51 2.85 11.71
C ILE A 263 24.67 4.39 11.78
N GLU A 264 24.64 4.97 12.98
CA GLU A 264 24.70 6.43 13.19
C GLU A 264 26.12 7.00 13.21
N LYS A 265 27.15 6.17 13.20
CA LYS A 265 28.58 6.55 13.11
C LYS A 265 29.04 6.75 11.67
#